data_351601544dc0af42196cf9b5de51e47a
#
_entry.id   351601544dc0af42196cf9b5de51e47a
#
_cell.length_a   1.000
_cell.length_b   1.000
_cell.length_c   1.000
_cell.angle_alpha   90.00
_cell.angle_beta   90.00
_cell.angle_gamma   90.00
#
_symmetry.space_group_name_H-M   'P 1'
#
loop_
_entity.id
_entity.type
_entity.pdbx_description
1 polymer ?
#
loop_
_entity_poly.entity_id
_entity_poly.type
_entity_poly.pdbx_seq_one_letter_code
_entity_poly.pdbx_strand_id
1 'polypeptide(L)'
;MPKPELYVIFTGEKPINPPDTISLSKDFFDGEKIAVDAEVKVLYQEDENSIIGQYIIFCKVYNEQRKKYGQTKKAVTETIRICKDRNVLKEYFESKEQEVVDIMMTLFDDEQVLEAYAEDIKNSEARKTAEKLIRKGKMSLDEIADCIPALTFDELKKLEAEIMQLA
;
A
#
# COMPACT_ATOMS: atom_id res chain seq x y z
N MET A 1 10.67 34.48 4.33
CA MET A 1 10.14 33.14 4.65
C MET A 1 10.94 32.13 3.87
N PRO A 2 11.35 30.99 4.45
CA PRO A 2 11.97 29.92 3.70
C PRO A 2 10.96 29.35 2.68
N LYS A 3 11.45 29.00 1.49
CA LYS A 3 10.64 28.38 0.45
C LYS A 3 10.29 26.96 0.88
N PRO A 4 8.99 26.57 0.91
CA PRO A 4 8.64 25.19 1.24
C PRO A 4 9.08 24.26 0.09
N GLU A 5 9.67 23.12 0.45
CA GLU A 5 10.01 22.04 -0.48
C GLU A 5 9.30 20.77 -0.04
N LEU A 6 8.73 20.06 -1.01
CA LEU A 6 8.03 18.80 -0.78
C LEU A 6 8.86 17.64 -1.30
N TYR A 7 8.95 16.59 -0.50
CA TYR A 7 9.71 15.38 -0.83
C TYR A 7 8.87 14.14 -0.56
N VAL A 8 9.03 13.14 -1.43
CA VAL A 8 8.58 11.77 -1.22
C VAL A 8 9.80 10.87 -1.16
N ILE A 9 9.90 10.05 -0.12
CA ILE A 9 10.94 9.04 0.02
C ILE A 9 10.35 7.72 -0.48
N PHE A 10 10.92 7.18 -1.57
CA PHE A 10 10.49 5.92 -2.13
C PHE A 10 11.28 4.76 -1.50
N THR A 11 10.60 3.92 -0.73
CA THR A 11 11.21 2.83 0.05
C THR A 11 11.06 1.45 -0.59
N GLY A 12 10.34 1.35 -1.72
CA GLY A 12 10.11 0.13 -2.47
C GLY A 12 11.23 -0.23 -3.46
N GLU A 13 10.94 -1.17 -4.36
CA GLU A 13 11.82 -1.49 -5.48
C GLU A 13 11.79 -0.34 -6.52
N LYS A 14 12.96 0.16 -6.91
CA LYS A 14 13.06 1.30 -7.84
C LYS A 14 12.43 0.94 -9.19
N PRO A 15 11.48 1.74 -9.72
CA PRO A 15 10.91 1.54 -11.06
C PRO A 15 11.97 1.62 -12.16
N ILE A 16 11.67 1.09 -13.36
CA ILE A 16 12.62 1.09 -14.50
C ILE A 16 12.97 2.51 -14.94
N ASN A 17 12.02 3.43 -14.99
CA ASN A 17 12.21 4.84 -15.33
C ASN A 17 11.53 5.71 -14.25
N PRO A 18 12.13 5.83 -13.07
CA PRO A 18 11.51 6.57 -11.99
C PRO A 18 11.54 8.07 -12.28
N PRO A 19 10.44 8.81 -12.04
CA PRO A 19 10.45 10.26 -12.13
C PRO A 19 11.26 10.86 -10.97
N ASP A 20 12.09 11.86 -11.25
CA ASP A 20 12.79 12.61 -10.19
C ASP A 20 11.85 13.61 -9.49
N THR A 21 10.78 14.02 -10.18
CA THR A 21 9.75 14.91 -9.67
C THR A 21 8.38 14.45 -10.12
N ILE A 22 7.39 14.66 -9.27
CA ILE A 22 5.96 14.48 -9.56
C ILE A 22 5.29 15.85 -9.44
N SER A 23 4.55 16.26 -10.47
CA SER A 23 3.82 17.53 -10.50
C SER A 23 2.33 17.27 -10.64
N LEU A 24 1.53 17.94 -9.82
CA LEU A 24 0.09 17.78 -9.86
C LEU A 24 -0.47 18.13 -11.25
N SER A 25 -0.05 19.25 -11.86
CA SER A 25 -0.52 19.66 -13.18
C SER A 25 -0.08 18.72 -14.28
N LYS A 26 1.21 18.30 -14.30
CA LYS A 26 1.77 17.49 -15.40
C LYS A 26 1.31 16.04 -15.36
N ASP A 27 1.33 15.43 -14.16
CA ASP A 27 1.15 13.98 -14.03
C ASP A 27 -0.33 13.57 -13.84
N PHE A 28 -1.20 14.53 -13.46
CA PHE A 28 -2.62 14.24 -13.19
C PHE A 28 -3.59 15.04 -14.05
N PHE A 29 -3.16 16.16 -14.66
CA PHE A 29 -4.01 17.06 -15.45
C PHE A 29 -3.39 17.40 -16.82
N ASP A 30 -2.58 16.51 -17.41
CA ASP A 30 -2.00 16.61 -18.75
C ASP A 30 -1.28 17.96 -19.03
N GLY A 31 -0.76 18.60 -17.99
CA GLY A 31 -0.09 19.92 -18.08
C GLY A 31 -1.04 21.11 -18.13
N GLU A 32 -2.34 20.90 -17.87
CA GLU A 32 -3.31 22.01 -17.80
C GLU A 32 -2.97 22.95 -16.64
N LYS A 33 -3.27 24.24 -16.84
CA LYS A 33 -3.08 25.26 -15.80
C LYS A 33 -4.14 25.11 -14.72
N ILE A 34 -3.72 24.72 -13.53
CA ILE A 34 -4.58 24.59 -12.35
C ILE A 34 -4.33 25.72 -11.35
N ALA A 35 -5.32 26.00 -10.50
CA ALA A 35 -5.26 27.12 -9.55
C ALA A 35 -4.16 26.94 -8.48
N VAL A 36 -3.88 25.72 -8.10
CA VAL A 36 -2.82 25.35 -7.15
C VAL A 36 -2.04 24.18 -7.73
N ASP A 37 -0.76 24.39 -8.03
CA ASP A 37 0.14 23.33 -8.46
C ASP A 37 1.13 22.97 -7.33
N ALA A 38 1.46 21.70 -7.22
CA ALA A 38 2.45 21.22 -6.29
C ALA A 38 3.46 20.34 -7.05
N GLU A 39 4.75 20.61 -6.85
CA GLU A 39 5.84 19.79 -7.34
C GLU A 39 6.53 19.12 -6.16
N VAL A 40 6.68 17.81 -6.25
CA VAL A 40 7.27 16.96 -5.22
C VAL A 40 8.52 16.30 -5.77
N LYS A 41 9.65 16.43 -5.09
CA LYS A 41 10.89 15.71 -5.41
C LYS A 41 10.81 14.27 -4.89
N VAL A 42 11.19 13.30 -5.72
CA VAL A 42 11.15 11.87 -5.33
C VAL A 42 12.56 11.37 -5.05
N LEU A 43 12.78 10.92 -3.84
CA LEU A 43 14.08 10.42 -3.37
C LEU A 43 14.06 8.89 -3.40
N TYR A 44 14.85 8.28 -4.28
CA TYR A 44 15.04 6.82 -4.38
C TYR A 44 16.32 6.34 -3.71
N GLN A 45 17.30 7.22 -3.63
CA GLN A 45 18.62 6.95 -3.09
C GLN A 45 19.27 8.28 -2.70
N GLU A 46 19.83 8.31 -1.51
CA GLU A 46 20.54 9.46 -0.97
C GLU A 46 21.92 9.03 -0.48
N ASP A 47 22.78 10.00 -0.10
CA ASP A 47 24.04 9.71 0.54
C ASP A 47 23.81 8.80 1.77
N GLU A 48 24.44 7.63 1.76
CA GLU A 48 24.31 6.62 2.82
C GLU A 48 24.71 7.13 4.21
N ASN A 49 25.50 8.20 4.27
CA ASN A 49 25.88 8.88 5.51
C ASN A 49 24.82 9.88 5.97
N SER A 50 23.89 10.28 5.11
CA SER A 50 22.78 11.15 5.49
C SER A 50 21.72 10.38 6.28
N ILE A 51 20.97 11.08 7.14
CA ILE A 51 19.88 10.47 7.92
C ILE A 51 18.81 9.88 7.00
N ILE A 52 18.52 10.54 5.86
CA ILE A 52 17.55 10.07 4.86
C ILE A 52 18.08 8.82 4.16
N GLY A 53 19.36 8.82 3.77
CA GLY A 53 19.99 7.64 3.14
C GLY A 53 19.98 6.43 4.07
N GLN A 54 20.32 6.62 5.35
CA GLN A 54 20.26 5.57 6.37
C GLN A 54 18.81 5.07 6.58
N TYR A 55 17.82 5.96 6.55
CA TYR A 55 16.40 5.57 6.62
C TYR A 55 15.96 4.75 5.40
N ILE A 56 16.39 5.10 4.20
CA ILE A 56 16.11 4.32 2.98
C ILE A 56 16.74 2.92 3.08
N ILE A 57 17.97 2.82 3.60
CA ILE A 57 18.63 1.52 3.84
C ILE A 57 17.83 0.70 4.86
N PHE A 58 17.42 1.31 5.97
CA PHE A 58 16.56 0.65 6.96
C PHE A 58 15.29 0.08 6.33
N CYS A 59 14.57 0.87 5.52
CA CYS A 59 13.36 0.43 4.83
C CYS A 59 13.62 -0.74 3.86
N LYS A 60 14.74 -0.72 3.12
CA LYS A 60 15.12 -1.82 2.23
C LYS A 60 15.39 -3.11 3.02
N VAL A 61 16.15 -3.03 4.11
CA VAL A 61 16.42 -4.17 4.99
C VAL A 61 15.11 -4.69 5.58
N TYR A 62 14.22 -3.80 6.02
CA TYR A 62 12.91 -4.19 6.54
C TYR A 62 12.07 -4.93 5.50
N ASN A 63 12.00 -4.44 4.27
CA ASN A 63 11.27 -5.11 3.20
C ASN A 63 11.81 -6.52 2.91
N GLU A 64 13.13 -6.73 2.99
CA GLU A 64 13.75 -8.06 2.90
C GLU A 64 13.34 -8.98 4.05
N GLN A 65 13.37 -8.47 5.29
CA GLN A 65 12.98 -9.24 6.47
C GLN A 65 11.47 -9.53 6.49
N ARG A 66 10.64 -8.57 6.02
CA ARG A 66 9.19 -8.76 5.86
C ARG A 66 8.87 -9.89 4.86
N LYS A 67 9.57 -9.97 3.74
CA LYS A 67 9.43 -11.09 2.77
C LYS A 67 9.74 -12.45 3.42
N LYS A 68 10.64 -12.49 4.40
CA LYS A 68 11.09 -13.73 5.06
C LYS A 68 10.26 -14.12 6.28
N TYR A 69 9.82 -13.17 7.08
CA TYR A 69 9.17 -13.40 8.37
C TYR A 69 7.73 -12.87 8.46
N GLY A 70 7.21 -12.27 7.37
CA GLY A 70 5.93 -11.56 7.38
C GLY A 70 5.99 -10.25 8.17
N GLN A 71 4.83 -9.65 8.39
CA GLN A 71 4.66 -8.46 9.24
C GLN A 71 4.67 -8.87 10.72
N THR A 72 5.84 -9.10 11.26
CA THR A 72 5.99 -9.61 12.62
C THR A 72 7.03 -8.84 13.40
N LYS A 73 6.93 -8.86 14.73
CA LYS A 73 7.94 -8.33 15.64
C LYS A 73 9.34 -8.87 15.32
N LYS A 74 9.42 -10.14 14.87
CA LYS A 74 10.68 -10.76 14.47
C LYS A 74 11.31 -10.07 13.26
N ALA A 75 10.50 -9.69 12.25
CA ALA A 75 10.99 -8.97 11.08
C ALA A 75 11.59 -7.61 11.50
N VAL A 76 10.93 -6.89 12.39
CA VAL A 76 11.41 -5.60 12.90
C VAL A 76 12.72 -5.76 13.70
N THR A 77 12.75 -6.68 14.66
CA THR A 77 13.96 -6.92 15.49
C THR A 77 15.17 -7.36 14.67
N GLU A 78 14.98 -8.24 13.69
CA GLU A 78 16.06 -8.65 12.78
C GLU A 78 16.53 -7.49 11.90
N THR A 79 15.62 -6.64 11.44
CA THR A 79 15.97 -5.41 10.70
C THR A 79 16.86 -4.49 11.53
N ILE A 80 16.45 -4.20 12.76
CA ILE A 80 17.21 -3.35 13.68
C ILE A 80 18.61 -3.95 13.94
N ARG A 81 18.68 -5.27 14.19
CA ARG A 81 19.94 -5.97 14.39
C ARG A 81 20.89 -5.80 13.19
N ILE A 82 20.39 -6.08 11.97
CA ILE A 82 21.17 -5.96 10.74
C ILE A 82 21.63 -4.52 10.52
N CYS A 83 20.77 -3.54 10.77
CA CYS A 83 21.10 -2.12 10.63
C CYS A 83 22.18 -1.70 11.64
N LYS A 84 22.10 -2.13 12.89
CA LYS A 84 23.15 -1.89 13.91
C LYS A 84 24.48 -2.50 13.50
N ASP A 85 24.50 -3.73 12.98
CA ASP A 85 25.71 -4.41 12.48
C ASP A 85 26.34 -3.68 11.28
N ARG A 86 25.52 -3.02 10.44
CA ARG A 86 25.96 -2.20 9.28
C ARG A 86 26.22 -0.74 9.63
N ASN A 87 26.15 -0.35 10.89
CA ASN A 87 26.27 1.05 11.35
C ASN A 87 25.22 2.01 10.75
N VAL A 88 24.03 1.48 10.40
CA VAL A 88 22.90 2.24 9.87
C VAL A 88 21.97 2.61 11.02
N LEU A 89 21.76 3.91 11.26
CA LEU A 89 20.95 4.44 12.38
C LEU A 89 21.32 3.86 13.74
N LYS A 90 22.59 3.43 13.93
CA LYS A 90 23.03 2.64 15.06
C LYS A 90 22.77 3.34 16.41
N GLU A 91 23.22 4.59 16.54
CA GLU A 91 23.04 5.38 17.77
C GLU A 91 21.55 5.58 18.10
N TYR A 92 20.72 5.76 17.07
CA TYR A 92 19.28 5.88 17.23
C TYR A 92 18.66 4.60 17.77
N PHE A 93 19.00 3.44 17.20
CA PHE A 93 18.50 2.15 17.67
C PHE A 93 19.04 1.74 19.03
N GLU A 94 20.28 2.13 19.38
CA GLU A 94 20.82 1.86 20.73
C GLU A 94 20.02 2.57 21.82
N SER A 95 19.44 3.74 21.50
CA SER A 95 18.67 4.54 22.47
C SER A 95 17.15 4.32 22.38
N LYS A 96 16.61 3.89 21.20
CA LYS A 96 15.19 3.91 20.89
C LYS A 96 14.64 2.60 20.29
N GLU A 97 15.35 1.47 20.46
CA GLU A 97 14.97 0.19 19.85
C GLU A 97 13.52 -0.21 20.15
N GLN A 98 13.14 -0.17 21.45
CA GLN A 98 11.79 -0.58 21.85
C GLN A 98 10.72 0.35 21.29
N GLU A 99 10.97 1.66 21.28
CA GLU A 99 10.04 2.65 20.72
C GLU A 99 9.81 2.40 19.22
N VAL A 100 10.88 2.10 18.45
CA VAL A 100 10.76 1.76 17.03
C VAL A 100 9.96 0.48 16.82
N VAL A 101 10.19 -0.56 17.62
CA VAL A 101 9.43 -1.80 17.56
C VAL A 101 7.95 -1.53 17.83
N ASP A 102 7.61 -0.77 18.84
CA ASP A 102 6.23 -0.48 19.22
C ASP A 102 5.50 0.34 18.13
N ILE A 103 6.17 1.36 17.57
CA ILE A 103 5.62 2.15 16.46
C ILE A 103 5.37 1.27 15.22
N MET A 104 6.36 0.44 14.84
CA MET A 104 6.22 -0.43 13.67
C MET A 104 5.11 -1.47 13.85
N MET A 105 4.92 -2.00 15.06
CA MET A 105 3.83 -2.92 15.35
C MET A 105 2.46 -2.24 15.28
N THR A 106 2.34 -1.00 15.77
CA THR A 106 1.11 -0.21 15.63
C THR A 106 0.75 0.05 14.16
N LEU A 107 1.74 0.39 13.32
CA LEU A 107 1.52 0.59 11.88
C LEU A 107 1.09 -0.69 11.16
N PHE A 108 1.49 -1.87 11.66
CA PHE A 108 1.02 -3.14 11.08
C PHE A 108 -0.45 -3.39 11.34
N ASP A 109 -0.92 -3.08 12.55
CA ASP A 109 -2.33 -3.24 12.90
C ASP A 109 -3.20 -2.33 12.01
N ASP A 110 -2.78 -1.10 11.76
CA ASP A 110 -3.47 -0.14 10.88
C ASP A 110 -3.47 -0.62 9.41
N GLU A 111 -2.35 -1.17 8.91
CA GLU A 111 -2.27 -1.71 7.54
C GLU A 111 -3.21 -2.92 7.36
N GLN A 112 -3.28 -3.83 8.34
CA GLN A 112 -4.21 -4.96 8.31
C GLN A 112 -5.68 -4.51 8.31
N VAL A 113 -6.00 -3.50 9.09
CA VAL A 113 -7.35 -2.89 9.10
C VAL A 113 -7.67 -2.28 7.73
N LEU A 114 -6.73 -1.57 7.11
CA LEU A 114 -6.92 -0.98 5.78
C LEU A 114 -7.06 -2.05 4.69
N GLU A 115 -6.27 -3.13 4.75
CA GLU A 115 -6.39 -4.26 3.81
C GLU A 115 -7.76 -4.94 3.94
N ALA A 116 -8.21 -5.24 5.17
CA ALA A 116 -9.52 -5.82 5.43
C ALA A 116 -10.66 -4.91 4.93
N TYR A 117 -10.53 -3.60 5.17
CA TYR A 117 -11.51 -2.62 4.70
C TYR A 117 -11.57 -2.51 3.16
N ALA A 118 -10.42 -2.55 2.50
CA ALA A 118 -10.32 -2.55 1.04
C ALA A 118 -10.94 -3.84 0.44
N GLU A 119 -10.75 -4.98 1.09
CA GLU A 119 -11.35 -6.27 0.68
C GLU A 119 -12.87 -6.25 0.86
N ASP A 120 -13.38 -5.71 1.96
CA ASP A 120 -14.81 -5.54 2.21
C ASP A 120 -15.47 -4.63 1.16
N ILE A 121 -14.83 -3.51 0.79
CA ILE A 121 -15.31 -2.63 -0.28
C ILE A 121 -15.36 -3.38 -1.61
N LYS A 122 -14.29 -4.09 -1.98
CA LYS A 122 -14.20 -4.86 -3.22
C LYS A 122 -15.31 -5.92 -3.30
N ASN A 123 -15.54 -6.66 -2.21
CA ASN A 123 -16.59 -7.67 -2.14
C ASN A 123 -18.00 -7.06 -2.21
N SER A 124 -18.21 -5.91 -1.56
CA SER A 124 -19.47 -5.16 -1.63
C SER A 124 -19.78 -4.69 -3.06
N GLU A 125 -18.80 -4.12 -3.77
CA GLU A 125 -18.97 -3.69 -5.16
C GLU A 125 -19.16 -4.87 -6.12
N ALA A 126 -18.45 -5.99 -5.92
CA ALA A 126 -18.64 -7.23 -6.66
C ALA A 126 -20.09 -7.75 -6.49
N ARG A 127 -20.60 -7.78 -5.26
CA ARG A 127 -21.98 -8.21 -4.96
C ARG A 127 -23.02 -7.30 -5.62
N LYS A 128 -22.86 -5.97 -5.55
CA LYS A 128 -23.76 -5.02 -6.23
C LYS A 128 -23.75 -5.19 -7.75
N THR A 129 -22.60 -5.48 -8.32
CA THR A 129 -22.45 -5.72 -9.76
C THR A 129 -23.12 -7.02 -10.15
N ALA A 130 -22.90 -8.11 -9.41
CA ALA A 130 -23.56 -9.40 -9.62
C ALA A 130 -25.09 -9.26 -9.53
N GLU A 131 -25.61 -8.56 -8.51
CA GLU A 131 -27.03 -8.29 -8.36
C GLU A 131 -27.63 -7.59 -9.60
N LYS A 132 -26.95 -6.58 -10.14
CA LYS A 132 -27.39 -5.89 -11.35
C LYS A 132 -27.41 -6.81 -12.58
N LEU A 133 -26.44 -7.73 -12.71
CA LEU A 133 -26.37 -8.67 -13.82
C LEU A 133 -27.46 -9.74 -13.72
N ILE A 134 -27.67 -10.29 -12.51
CA ILE A 134 -28.76 -11.26 -12.25
C ILE A 134 -30.12 -10.65 -12.55
N ARG A 135 -30.41 -9.43 -12.05
CA ARG A 135 -31.68 -8.72 -12.33
C ARG A 135 -31.90 -8.43 -13.80
N LYS A 136 -30.83 -8.25 -14.60
CA LYS A 136 -30.96 -8.06 -16.05
C LYS A 136 -31.31 -9.35 -16.79
N GLY A 137 -31.03 -10.53 -16.23
CA GLY A 137 -31.39 -11.83 -16.76
C GLY A 137 -30.79 -12.16 -18.14
N LYS A 138 -29.67 -11.51 -18.53
CA LYS A 138 -29.05 -11.69 -19.85
C LYS A 138 -27.84 -12.62 -19.83
N MET A 139 -27.36 -13.01 -18.67
CA MET A 139 -26.19 -13.85 -18.46
C MET A 139 -26.53 -14.97 -17.48
N SER A 140 -25.95 -16.15 -17.72
CA SER A 140 -26.03 -17.27 -16.78
C SER A 140 -25.16 -17.00 -15.54
N LEU A 141 -25.40 -17.74 -14.44
CA LEU A 141 -24.57 -17.62 -13.23
C LEU A 141 -23.11 -18.01 -13.50
N ASP A 142 -22.82 -18.92 -14.41
CA ASP A 142 -21.48 -19.31 -14.81
C ASP A 142 -20.75 -18.14 -15.51
N GLU A 143 -21.42 -17.48 -16.45
CA GLU A 143 -20.88 -16.30 -17.13
C GLU A 143 -20.65 -15.12 -16.16
N ILE A 144 -21.52 -14.96 -15.15
CA ILE A 144 -21.36 -13.94 -14.11
C ILE A 144 -20.17 -14.30 -13.22
N ALA A 145 -19.97 -15.58 -12.86
CA ALA A 145 -18.81 -16.03 -12.07
C ALA A 145 -17.49 -15.75 -12.80
N ASP A 146 -17.43 -15.99 -14.10
CA ASP A 146 -16.26 -15.68 -14.93
C ASP A 146 -15.95 -14.17 -14.96
N CYS A 147 -16.99 -13.31 -14.96
CA CYS A 147 -16.84 -11.86 -14.96
C CYS A 147 -16.49 -11.28 -13.59
N ILE A 148 -16.86 -11.96 -12.50
CA ILE A 148 -16.69 -11.45 -11.12
C ILE A 148 -15.99 -12.52 -10.27
N PRO A 149 -14.68 -12.72 -10.45
CA PRO A 149 -13.93 -13.76 -9.74
C PRO A 149 -13.83 -13.55 -8.22
N ALA A 150 -14.29 -12.40 -7.71
CA ALA A 150 -14.37 -12.11 -6.29
C ALA A 150 -15.54 -12.82 -5.59
N LEU A 151 -16.50 -13.38 -6.33
CA LEU A 151 -17.64 -14.12 -5.78
C LEU A 151 -17.60 -15.58 -6.25
N THR A 152 -17.81 -16.49 -5.31
CA THR A 152 -17.95 -17.90 -5.60
C THR A 152 -19.32 -18.21 -6.25
N PHE A 153 -19.39 -19.31 -7.01
CA PHE A 153 -20.64 -19.74 -7.62
C PHE A 153 -21.77 -19.97 -6.58
N ASP A 154 -21.43 -20.47 -5.39
CA ASP A 154 -22.40 -20.67 -4.31
C ASP A 154 -22.92 -19.35 -3.74
N GLU A 155 -22.11 -18.31 -3.69
CA GLU A 155 -22.54 -16.97 -3.30
C GLU A 155 -23.46 -16.34 -4.34
N LEU A 156 -23.17 -16.54 -5.63
CA LEU A 156 -24.04 -16.08 -6.72
C LEU A 156 -25.41 -16.78 -6.69
N LYS A 157 -25.46 -18.09 -6.42
CA LYS A 157 -26.73 -18.81 -6.22
C LYS A 157 -27.55 -18.29 -5.06
N LYS A 158 -26.90 -18.01 -3.94
CA LYS A 158 -27.58 -17.41 -2.79
C LYS A 158 -28.15 -16.04 -3.11
N LEU A 159 -27.36 -15.22 -3.79
CA LEU A 159 -27.77 -13.88 -4.21
C LEU A 159 -28.96 -13.93 -5.19
N GLU A 160 -28.96 -14.86 -6.14
CA GLU A 160 -30.09 -15.08 -7.04
C GLU A 160 -31.34 -15.47 -6.30
N ALA A 161 -31.24 -16.41 -5.34
CA ALA A 161 -32.38 -16.83 -4.53
C ALA A 161 -32.93 -15.67 -3.67
N GLU A 162 -32.06 -14.83 -3.07
CA GLU A 162 -32.45 -13.62 -2.34
C GLU A 162 -33.22 -12.64 -3.24
N ILE A 163 -32.75 -12.42 -4.47
CA ILE A 163 -33.38 -11.52 -5.45
C ILE A 163 -34.75 -12.03 -5.88
N MET A 164 -34.88 -13.35 -6.09
CA MET A 164 -36.14 -13.97 -6.51
C MET A 164 -37.19 -13.99 -5.38
N GLN A 165 -36.78 -13.97 -4.11
CA GLN A 165 -37.70 -13.86 -2.98
C GLN A 165 -38.24 -12.44 -2.75
N LEU A 166 -37.54 -11.43 -3.29
CA LEU A 166 -37.88 -10.01 -3.14
C LEU A 166 -38.63 -9.44 -4.36
N ALA A 167 -38.84 -10.24 -5.42
CA ALA A 167 -39.53 -9.86 -6.66
C ALA A 167 -40.97 -10.34 -6.65
#